data_f306e6965800c7431cee75682501f08a
#
_entry.id   f306e6965800c7431cee75682501f08a
#
_cell.length_a   1.000
_cell.length_b   1.000
_cell.length_c   1.000
_cell.angle_alpha   90.00
_cell.angle_beta   90.00
_cell.angle_gamma   90.00
#
_symmetry.space_group_name_H-M   'P 1'
#
loop_
_entity.id
_entity.type
_entity.pdbx_description
1 polymer ?
#
loop_
_entity_poly.entity_id
_entity_poly.type
_entity_poly.pdbx_seq_one_letter_code
_entity_poly.pdbx_strand_id
1 'polypeptide(L)'
;GIENLTWTPEVLFAGNTIRNNRARGTLFSTPKKTVVEDNLFDHTSGTAILLCGDCNGWFETGACRDVTIRRNRFINALTNMFQFTNAIISIYPEIPNLKDQQKYFHGGKDGGIVIEDNEFDTFDAPILYAKSVDGLIFRNNVIKTNTEFKPFHWNKNRFLLERVTNVKISE
;
A
#
# COMPACT_ATOMS: atom_id res chain seq x y z
N GLY A 1 -18.03 -3.32 14.78
CA GLY A 1 -17.99 -4.59 14.02
C GLY A 1 -17.24 -5.66 14.79
N ILE A 2 -17.48 -6.90 14.47
CA ILE A 2 -16.79 -8.08 15.00
C ILE A 2 -16.19 -8.83 13.82
N GLU A 3 -14.92 -9.21 13.94
CA GLU A 3 -14.19 -9.96 12.93
C GLU A 3 -13.74 -11.29 13.49
N ASN A 4 -13.93 -12.38 12.74
CA ASN A 4 -13.39 -13.69 13.09
C ASN A 4 -12.02 -13.87 12.44
N LEU A 5 -10.97 -13.88 13.26
CA LEU A 5 -9.58 -14.01 12.81
C LEU A 5 -9.09 -15.47 12.74
N THR A 6 -9.94 -16.45 13.06
CA THR A 6 -9.52 -17.87 13.14
C THR A 6 -8.99 -18.36 11.79
N TRP A 7 -9.63 -17.98 10.71
CA TRP A 7 -9.32 -18.47 9.35
C TRP A 7 -8.59 -17.45 8.46
N THR A 8 -8.21 -16.29 9.00
CA THR A 8 -7.38 -15.34 8.24
C THR A 8 -6.03 -15.95 7.92
N PRO A 9 -5.57 -15.91 6.67
CA PRO A 9 -4.33 -16.56 6.27
C PRO A 9 -3.09 -15.71 6.56
N GLU A 10 -1.94 -16.37 6.68
CA GLU A 10 -0.66 -15.79 6.30
C GLU A 10 -0.56 -15.78 4.77
N VAL A 11 0.07 -14.78 4.21
CA VAL A 11 0.16 -14.60 2.77
C VAL A 11 1.61 -14.48 2.32
N LEU A 12 1.99 -15.31 1.35
CA LEU A 12 3.17 -15.11 0.53
C LEU A 12 2.71 -14.86 -0.92
N PHE A 13 2.94 -13.65 -1.41
CA PHE A 13 2.66 -13.27 -2.78
C PHE A 13 3.98 -12.98 -3.49
N ALA A 14 4.48 -13.94 -4.24
CA ALA A 14 5.83 -13.91 -4.77
C ALA A 14 5.94 -14.36 -6.24
N GLY A 15 6.83 -13.73 -7.00
CA GLY A 15 7.19 -14.13 -8.37
C GLY A 15 6.09 -13.92 -9.41
N ASN A 16 5.13 -13.01 -9.17
CA ASN A 16 4.01 -12.78 -10.06
C ASN A 16 4.26 -11.59 -11.00
N THR A 17 3.61 -11.61 -12.14
CA THR A 17 3.48 -10.47 -13.05
C THR A 17 2.04 -9.99 -13.08
N ILE A 18 1.81 -8.76 -12.62
CA ILE A 18 0.53 -8.07 -12.62
C ILE A 18 0.63 -6.93 -13.63
N ARG A 19 -0.09 -7.04 -14.73
CA ARG A 19 0.02 -6.09 -15.84
C ARG A 19 -1.34 -5.59 -16.32
N ASN A 20 -1.42 -4.28 -16.60
CA ASN A 20 -2.58 -3.64 -17.22
C ASN A 20 -3.90 -3.86 -16.47
N ASN A 21 -3.85 -4.02 -15.14
CA ASN A 21 -5.06 -4.15 -14.33
C ASN A 21 -5.83 -2.84 -14.30
N ARG A 22 -7.14 -2.93 -14.51
CA ARG A 22 -8.01 -1.74 -14.63
C ARG A 22 -8.10 -0.92 -13.35
N ALA A 23 -8.15 -1.55 -12.18
CA ALA A 23 -8.27 -0.84 -10.90
C ALA A 23 -6.96 -0.90 -10.11
N ARG A 24 -6.84 -1.77 -9.14
CA ARG A 24 -5.63 -1.99 -8.35
C ARG A 24 -4.91 -3.27 -8.78
N GLY A 25 -3.62 -3.35 -8.52
CA GLY A 25 -2.86 -4.58 -8.78
C GLY A 25 -3.23 -5.69 -7.81
N THR A 26 -3.15 -5.40 -6.51
CA THR A 26 -3.48 -6.35 -5.43
C THR A 26 -4.15 -5.64 -4.25
N LEU A 27 -4.86 -6.41 -3.44
CA LEU A 27 -5.40 -5.98 -2.14
C LEU A 27 -5.08 -7.04 -1.09
N PHE A 28 -4.54 -6.61 0.04
CA PHE A 28 -4.30 -7.44 1.21
C PHE A 28 -5.04 -6.87 2.42
N SER A 29 -5.70 -7.72 3.19
CA SER A 29 -6.53 -7.34 4.33
C SER A 29 -6.49 -8.38 5.45
N THR A 30 -5.32 -8.93 5.76
CA THR A 30 -5.12 -9.90 6.84
C THR A 30 -4.26 -9.31 7.96
N PRO A 31 -4.58 -9.60 9.23
CA PRO A 31 -3.74 -9.18 10.35
C PRO A 31 -2.52 -10.08 10.58
N LYS A 32 -2.43 -11.19 9.85
CA LYS A 32 -1.29 -12.11 9.94
C LYS A 32 -0.18 -11.70 8.98
N LYS A 33 0.93 -12.39 9.06
CA LYS A 33 2.12 -12.11 8.26
C LYS A 33 1.79 -12.11 6.76
N THR A 34 2.17 -11.03 6.09
CA THR A 34 2.05 -10.87 4.64
C THR A 34 3.40 -10.51 4.05
N VAL A 35 3.86 -11.30 3.10
CA VAL A 35 5.10 -11.02 2.34
C VAL A 35 4.75 -10.88 0.88
N VAL A 36 5.12 -9.73 0.29
CA VAL A 36 4.93 -9.42 -1.13
C VAL A 36 6.31 -9.20 -1.73
N GLU A 37 6.81 -10.17 -2.48
CA GLU A 37 8.20 -10.13 -2.93
C GLU A 37 8.42 -10.63 -4.36
N ASP A 38 9.45 -10.09 -5.00
CA ASP A 38 9.90 -10.53 -6.31
C ASP A 38 8.81 -10.47 -7.41
N ASN A 39 7.85 -9.52 -7.28
CA ASN A 39 6.78 -9.34 -8.25
C ASN A 39 7.06 -8.17 -9.20
N LEU A 40 6.48 -8.25 -10.39
CA LEU A 40 6.38 -7.17 -11.34
C LEU A 40 4.96 -6.60 -11.35
N PHE A 41 4.81 -5.33 -11.02
CA PHE A 41 3.60 -4.54 -11.22
C PHE A 41 3.83 -3.57 -12.39
N ASP A 42 3.10 -3.74 -13.47
CA ASP A 42 3.36 -3.06 -14.72
C ASP A 42 2.07 -2.44 -15.26
N HIS A 43 2.01 -1.11 -15.32
CA HIS A 43 0.87 -0.34 -15.84
C HIS A 43 -0.46 -0.67 -15.16
N THR A 44 -0.50 -0.74 -13.83
CA THR A 44 -1.78 -0.79 -13.11
C THR A 44 -2.48 0.56 -13.20
N SER A 45 -3.77 0.56 -13.50
CA SER A 45 -4.51 1.83 -13.65
C SER A 45 -4.69 2.58 -12.33
N GLY A 46 -4.83 1.86 -11.23
CA GLY A 46 -4.85 2.39 -9.87
C GLY A 46 -3.58 2.04 -9.09
N THR A 47 -3.70 2.01 -7.78
CA THR A 47 -2.62 1.60 -6.88
C THR A 47 -2.14 0.18 -7.21
N ALA A 48 -0.83 -0.04 -7.16
CA ALA A 48 -0.28 -1.37 -7.40
C ALA A 48 -0.55 -2.30 -6.21
N ILE A 49 -0.32 -1.80 -4.99
CA ILE A 49 -0.60 -2.54 -3.76
C ILE A 49 -1.50 -1.72 -2.86
N LEU A 50 -2.62 -2.31 -2.46
CA LEU A 50 -3.56 -1.75 -1.50
C LEU A 50 -3.55 -2.58 -0.21
N LEU A 51 -3.24 -1.93 0.92
CA LEU A 51 -3.45 -2.46 2.26
C LEU A 51 -4.64 -1.72 2.85
N CYS A 52 -5.81 -2.35 2.87
CA CYS A 52 -7.04 -1.71 3.28
C CYS A 52 -7.88 -2.65 4.14
N GLY A 53 -8.58 -2.09 5.12
CA GLY A 53 -9.72 -2.71 5.77
C GLY A 53 -10.92 -1.80 5.59
N ASP A 54 -12.02 -2.33 5.12
CA ASP A 54 -13.24 -1.56 4.84
C ASP A 54 -14.35 -1.91 5.83
N CYS A 55 -14.66 -0.96 6.71
CA CYS A 55 -15.77 -1.07 7.67
C CYS A 55 -16.98 -0.22 7.25
N ASN A 56 -17.00 0.32 6.04
CA ASN A 56 -17.98 1.33 5.62
C ASN A 56 -18.73 0.98 4.31
N GLY A 57 -18.22 0.11 3.49
CA GLY A 57 -18.84 -0.22 2.21
C GLY A 57 -18.83 -1.71 1.91
N TRP A 58 -17.67 -2.26 1.65
CA TRP A 58 -17.50 -3.66 1.28
C TRP A 58 -17.42 -4.61 2.46
N PHE A 59 -17.16 -4.06 3.67
CA PHE A 59 -16.99 -4.82 4.91
C PHE A 59 -15.90 -5.89 4.82
N GLU A 60 -14.86 -5.58 4.08
CA GLU A 60 -13.65 -6.40 4.00
C GLU A 60 -12.88 -6.30 5.31
N THR A 61 -12.35 -7.43 5.77
CA THR A 61 -11.70 -7.50 7.06
C THR A 61 -10.35 -6.80 7.08
N GLY A 62 -9.93 -6.42 8.19
CA GLY A 62 -8.70 -6.54 8.85
C GLY A 62 -7.66 -5.50 8.61
N ALA A 63 -7.16 -5.16 9.75
CA ALA A 63 -5.92 -4.40 9.85
C ALA A 63 -4.73 -5.26 9.41
N CYS A 64 -3.89 -4.73 8.54
CA CYS A 64 -2.59 -5.33 8.23
C CYS A 64 -1.61 -5.01 9.37
N ARG A 65 -1.02 -6.03 10.00
CA ARG A 65 -0.19 -5.90 11.20
C ARG A 65 1.30 -6.13 10.96
N ASP A 66 1.61 -7.12 10.14
CA ASP A 66 2.98 -7.56 9.83
C ASP A 66 3.09 -7.74 8.32
N VAL A 67 3.60 -6.71 7.64
CA VAL A 67 3.69 -6.69 6.18
C VAL A 67 5.10 -6.36 5.74
N THR A 68 5.65 -7.17 4.86
CA THR A 68 6.92 -6.90 4.17
C THR A 68 6.68 -6.85 2.67
N ILE A 69 7.00 -5.71 2.06
CA ILE A 69 6.96 -5.50 0.60
C ILE A 69 8.40 -5.28 0.15
N ARG A 70 8.97 -6.27 -0.57
CA ARG A 70 10.39 -6.20 -0.92
C ARG A 70 10.72 -6.78 -2.28
N ARG A 71 11.77 -6.27 -2.90
CA ARG A 71 12.31 -6.73 -4.19
C ARG A 71 11.26 -6.80 -5.29
N ASN A 72 10.25 -5.93 -5.22
CA ASN A 72 9.28 -5.79 -6.29
C ASN A 72 9.73 -4.69 -7.25
N ARG A 73 9.26 -4.78 -8.48
CA ARG A 73 9.42 -3.75 -9.49
C ARG A 73 8.07 -3.17 -9.85
N PHE A 74 7.96 -1.85 -9.76
CA PHE A 74 6.75 -1.09 -10.11
C PHE A 74 7.04 -0.23 -11.33
N ILE A 75 6.32 -0.47 -12.42
CA ILE A 75 6.45 0.31 -13.66
C ILE A 75 5.13 1.02 -13.91
N ASN A 76 5.15 2.35 -13.91
CA ASN A 76 4.04 3.21 -14.33
C ASN A 76 2.67 2.78 -13.78
N ALA A 77 2.53 2.60 -12.47
CA ALA A 77 1.23 2.52 -11.83
C ALA A 77 0.52 3.88 -11.84
N LEU A 78 -0.77 3.92 -11.53
CA LEU A 78 -1.60 5.13 -11.50
C LEU A 78 -1.82 5.75 -12.88
N THR A 79 -1.98 4.94 -13.90
CA THR A 79 -2.23 5.42 -15.26
C THR A 79 -3.65 5.96 -15.46
N ASN A 80 -4.51 5.87 -14.44
CA ASN A 80 -5.86 6.43 -14.44
C ASN A 80 -6.28 6.90 -13.03
N MET A 81 -7.22 7.84 -12.97
CA MET A 81 -7.77 8.42 -11.74
C MET A 81 -8.99 7.63 -11.25
N PHE A 82 -8.79 6.42 -10.79
CA PHE A 82 -9.83 5.62 -10.14
C PHE A 82 -9.87 5.81 -8.62
N GLN A 83 -10.95 5.35 -8.01
CA GLN A 83 -11.02 5.04 -6.60
C GLN A 83 -9.82 4.16 -6.18
N PHE A 84 -9.27 4.36 -5.00
CA PHE A 84 -8.04 3.71 -4.49
C PHE A 84 -6.74 4.13 -5.20
N THR A 85 -6.71 5.30 -5.78
CA THR A 85 -5.54 5.82 -6.48
C THR A 85 -4.84 6.93 -5.70
N ASN A 86 -4.44 6.66 -4.46
CA ASN A 86 -3.75 7.70 -3.66
C ASN A 86 -2.24 7.72 -3.93
N ALA A 87 -1.64 6.55 -4.13
CA ALA A 87 -0.23 6.37 -4.45
C ALA A 87 0.00 4.97 -5.07
N ILE A 88 1.22 4.67 -5.50
CA ILE A 88 1.61 3.34 -6.01
C ILE A 88 1.38 2.27 -4.95
N ILE A 89 1.77 2.54 -3.69
CA ILE A 89 1.40 1.74 -2.52
C ILE A 89 0.48 2.59 -1.66
N SER A 90 -0.72 2.11 -1.39
CA SER A 90 -1.73 2.79 -0.59
C SER A 90 -2.11 1.96 0.63
N ILE A 91 -2.05 2.58 1.81
CA ILE A 91 -2.27 1.93 3.11
C ILE A 91 -3.26 2.78 3.89
N TYR A 92 -4.52 2.35 4.01
CA TYR A 92 -5.50 3.13 4.74
C TYR A 92 -6.74 2.31 5.12
N PRO A 93 -7.47 2.68 6.19
CA PRO A 93 -8.78 2.13 6.48
C PRO A 93 -9.89 2.90 5.76
N GLU A 94 -10.89 2.20 5.29
CA GLU A 94 -12.21 2.76 4.96
C GLU A 94 -13.10 2.68 6.20
N ILE A 95 -13.08 3.75 7.00
CA ILE A 95 -13.88 3.89 8.21
C ILE A 95 -14.63 5.22 8.18
N PRO A 96 -15.88 5.27 8.74
CA PRO A 96 -16.72 6.47 8.65
C PRO A 96 -16.07 7.71 9.25
N ASN A 97 -15.39 7.58 10.38
CA ASN A 97 -14.75 8.70 11.06
C ASN A 97 -13.43 8.29 11.70
N LEU A 98 -12.33 8.69 11.08
CA LEU A 98 -10.99 8.40 11.59
C LEU A 98 -10.71 9.02 12.97
N LYS A 99 -11.36 10.15 13.31
CA LYS A 99 -11.16 10.84 14.58
C LYS A 99 -11.65 10.03 15.79
N ASP A 100 -12.64 9.17 15.57
CA ASP A 100 -13.21 8.33 16.63
C ASP A 100 -12.34 7.09 16.92
N GLN A 101 -11.33 6.85 16.12
CA GLN A 101 -10.40 5.76 16.29
C GLN A 101 -9.40 6.03 17.41
N GLN A 102 -9.48 5.28 18.51
CA GLN A 102 -8.56 5.43 19.63
C GLN A 102 -7.16 4.90 19.32
N LYS A 103 -7.06 3.83 18.54
CA LYS A 103 -5.80 3.18 18.14
C LYS A 103 -5.56 3.35 16.64
N TYR A 104 -4.33 3.13 16.20
CA TYR A 104 -4.01 3.05 14.77
C TYR A 104 -4.63 1.80 14.17
N PHE A 105 -5.11 1.92 12.92
CA PHE A 105 -5.77 0.80 12.25
C PHE A 105 -4.76 -0.25 11.80
N HIS A 106 -3.71 0.15 11.09
CA HIS A 106 -2.67 -0.73 10.58
C HIS A 106 -1.41 -0.72 11.45
N GLY A 107 -0.56 -1.74 11.30
CA GLY A 107 0.69 -1.87 12.03
C GLY A 107 0.50 -2.36 13.47
N GLY A 108 1.45 -2.07 14.34
CA GLY A 108 1.45 -2.44 15.76
C GLY A 108 2.86 -2.68 16.32
N LYS A 109 2.93 -3.04 17.62
CA LYS A 109 4.19 -3.12 18.36
C LYS A 109 5.18 -4.16 17.83
N ASP A 110 4.68 -5.28 17.28
CA ASP A 110 5.49 -6.45 16.96
C ASP A 110 5.78 -6.62 15.47
N GLY A 111 5.63 -5.56 14.71
CA GLY A 111 5.83 -5.61 13.27
C GLY A 111 5.70 -4.23 12.66
N GLY A 112 4.62 -4.03 11.98
CA GLY A 112 4.39 -2.84 11.21
C GLY A 112 4.50 -3.14 9.73
N ILE A 113 4.76 -2.10 8.97
CA ILE A 113 4.82 -2.22 7.52
C ILE A 113 6.22 -1.85 7.07
N VAL A 114 6.90 -2.78 6.42
CA VAL A 114 8.26 -2.62 5.88
C VAL A 114 8.19 -2.64 4.35
N ILE A 115 8.70 -1.60 3.72
CA ILE A 115 8.81 -1.44 2.27
C ILE A 115 10.29 -1.24 1.96
N GLU A 116 10.93 -2.27 1.41
CA GLU A 116 12.40 -2.26 1.25
C GLU A 116 12.86 -2.91 -0.05
N ASP A 117 14.00 -2.47 -0.54
CA ASP A 117 14.68 -3.08 -1.69
C ASP A 117 13.83 -3.16 -2.97
N ASN A 118 12.84 -2.26 -3.14
CA ASN A 118 12.00 -2.21 -4.33
C ASN A 118 12.54 -1.21 -5.37
N GLU A 119 12.16 -1.41 -6.61
CA GLU A 119 12.39 -0.46 -7.71
C GLU A 119 11.07 0.15 -8.17
N PHE A 120 11.00 1.48 -8.15
CA PHE A 120 9.89 2.27 -8.68
C PHE A 120 10.39 3.01 -9.93
N ASP A 121 9.79 2.72 -11.08
CA ASP A 121 10.01 3.43 -12.34
C ASP A 121 8.69 4.09 -12.74
N THR A 122 8.55 5.37 -12.48
CA THR A 122 7.25 6.06 -12.51
C THR A 122 7.31 7.39 -13.24
N PHE A 123 6.20 7.74 -13.88
CA PHE A 123 6.03 9.02 -14.55
C PHE A 123 5.49 10.14 -13.64
N ASP A 124 4.95 9.81 -12.44
CA ASP A 124 4.34 10.80 -11.54
C ASP A 124 4.87 10.68 -10.11
N ALA A 125 4.50 11.60 -9.25
CA ALA A 125 5.09 11.78 -7.93
C ALA A 125 4.71 10.72 -6.88
N PRO A 126 3.45 10.24 -6.76
CA PRO A 126 3.01 9.53 -5.55
C PRO A 126 3.53 8.10 -5.46
N ILE A 127 4.41 7.86 -4.51
CA ILE A 127 4.97 6.53 -4.22
C ILE A 127 4.19 5.83 -3.12
N LEU A 128 4.00 6.52 -1.98
CA LEU A 128 3.39 5.95 -0.78
C LEU A 128 2.36 6.88 -0.19
N TYR A 129 1.17 6.36 0.02
CA TYR A 129 0.14 6.95 0.87
C TYR A 129 -0.10 6.05 2.07
N ALA A 130 -0.04 6.62 3.27
CA ALA A 130 -0.33 5.89 4.50
C ALA A 130 -1.22 6.69 5.42
N LYS A 131 -2.28 6.04 5.92
CA LYS A 131 -3.24 6.65 6.84
C LYS A 131 -3.55 5.69 7.99
N SER A 132 -3.46 6.19 9.21
CA SER A 132 -3.71 5.43 10.44
C SER A 132 -2.80 4.19 10.56
N VAL A 133 -1.49 4.42 10.60
CA VAL A 133 -0.46 3.37 10.67
C VAL A 133 0.44 3.60 11.88
N ASP A 134 0.71 2.55 12.64
CA ASP A 134 1.74 2.52 13.68
C ASP A 134 2.88 1.59 13.25
N GLY A 135 4.07 2.14 13.02
CA GLY A 135 5.22 1.43 12.50
C GLY A 135 5.24 1.34 10.97
N LEU A 136 6.04 2.20 10.33
CA LEU A 136 6.22 2.25 8.90
C LEU A 136 7.71 2.48 8.58
N ILE A 137 8.29 1.54 7.85
CA ILE A 137 9.68 1.62 7.40
C ILE A 137 9.70 1.60 5.88
N PHE A 138 10.33 2.61 5.29
CA PHE A 138 10.62 2.67 3.86
C PHE A 138 12.12 2.87 3.69
N ARG A 139 12.83 1.88 3.13
CA ARG A 139 14.29 1.94 3.03
C ARG A 139 14.84 1.18 1.83
N ASN A 140 16.03 1.56 1.40
CA ASN A 140 16.78 0.91 0.32
C ASN A 140 15.98 0.77 -0.98
N ASN A 141 14.98 1.61 -1.20
CA ASN A 141 14.21 1.58 -2.43
C ASN A 141 14.87 2.48 -3.48
N VAL A 142 14.78 2.10 -4.73
CA VAL A 142 15.24 2.91 -5.86
C VAL A 142 14.03 3.53 -6.55
N ILE A 143 14.03 4.86 -6.66
CA ILE A 143 12.97 5.60 -7.33
C ILE A 143 13.54 6.27 -8.58
N LYS A 144 13.04 5.87 -9.74
CA LYS A 144 13.37 6.43 -11.06
C LYS A 144 12.16 7.15 -11.63
N THR A 145 12.41 8.23 -12.34
CA THR A 145 11.36 8.97 -13.05
C THR A 145 11.55 8.78 -14.55
N ASN A 146 10.45 8.46 -15.24
CA ASN A 146 10.40 8.36 -16.69
C ASN A 146 9.41 9.38 -17.29
N THR A 147 9.31 9.42 -18.60
CA THR A 147 8.49 10.40 -19.35
C THR A 147 7.47 9.72 -20.25
N GLU A 148 7.09 8.47 -19.98
CA GLU A 148 6.12 7.76 -20.82
C GLU A 148 4.75 8.45 -20.81
N PHE A 149 4.34 8.96 -19.66
CA PHE A 149 3.13 9.79 -19.52
C PHE A 149 3.47 11.15 -18.92
N LYS A 150 2.60 12.13 -19.16
CA LYS A 150 2.67 13.42 -18.45
C LYS A 150 2.10 13.25 -17.04
N PRO A 151 2.74 13.82 -16.00
CA PRO A 151 2.21 13.79 -14.63
C PRO A 151 0.85 14.46 -14.53
N PHE A 152 -0.16 13.78 -14.00
CA PHE A 152 -1.52 14.30 -13.88
C PHE A 152 -2.19 14.03 -12.53
N HIS A 153 -1.60 13.19 -11.68
CA HIS A 153 -2.20 12.76 -10.42
C HIS A 153 -2.44 13.93 -9.46
N TRP A 154 -3.56 13.92 -8.75
CA TRP A 154 -3.93 14.97 -7.79
C TRP A 154 -2.94 15.08 -6.63
N ASN A 155 -2.47 13.94 -6.11
CA ASN A 155 -1.43 13.89 -5.09
C ASN A 155 -0.07 14.18 -5.72
N LYS A 156 0.55 15.26 -5.27
CA LYS A 156 1.89 15.68 -5.75
C LYS A 156 2.99 15.34 -4.76
N ASN A 157 2.66 14.64 -3.67
CA ASN A 157 3.63 14.24 -2.67
C ASN A 157 4.14 12.83 -2.97
N ARG A 158 5.45 12.66 -2.90
CA ARG A 158 6.08 11.33 -2.98
C ARG A 158 5.64 10.43 -1.82
N PHE A 159 5.57 11.00 -0.63
CA PHE A 159 5.06 10.39 0.58
C PHE A 159 3.95 11.27 1.15
N LEU A 160 2.74 10.74 1.24
CA LEU A 160 1.61 11.40 1.87
C LEU A 160 1.20 10.60 3.11
N LEU A 161 1.43 11.15 4.29
CA LEU A 161 1.22 10.48 5.57
C LEU A 161 0.17 11.21 6.40
N GLU A 162 -0.87 10.49 6.83
CA GLU A 162 -1.94 11.02 7.66
C GLU A 162 -2.10 10.15 8.91
N ARG A 163 -1.87 10.71 10.09
CA ARG A 163 -1.93 9.96 11.33
C ARG A 163 -1.06 8.68 11.28
N VAL A 164 0.23 8.88 11.09
CA VAL A 164 1.22 7.80 11.07
C VAL A 164 2.27 8.07 12.14
N THR A 165 2.64 7.03 12.90
CA THR A 165 3.65 7.12 13.96
C THR A 165 4.71 6.06 13.78
N ASN A 166 5.86 6.19 14.49
CA ASN A 166 7.00 5.29 14.39
C ASN A 166 7.46 5.09 12.93
N VAL A 167 7.67 6.20 12.24
CA VAL A 167 8.03 6.24 10.81
C VAL A 167 9.53 6.36 10.64
N LYS A 168 10.07 5.56 9.73
CA LYS A 168 11.45 5.70 9.23
C LYS A 168 11.42 5.65 7.70
N ILE A 169 11.77 6.77 7.06
CA ILE A 169 11.90 6.86 5.61
C ILE A 169 13.33 7.24 5.30
N SER A 170 14.01 6.42 4.50
CA SER A 170 15.29 6.69 3.91
C SER A 170 15.25 6.37 2.41
N GLU A 171 15.61 7.34 1.61
CA GLU A 171 15.79 7.22 0.15
C GLU A 171 17.23 6.88 -0.18
#